data_65720c5500a8132d0169f64f541d1c25
#
_entry.id   65720c5500a8132d0169f64f541d1c25
#
_cell.length_a   1.000
_cell.length_b   1.000
_cell.length_c   1.000
_cell.angle_alpha   90.00
_cell.angle_beta   90.00
_cell.angle_gamma   90.00
#
_symmetry.space_group_name_H-M   'P 1'
#
loop_
_entity.id
_entity.type
_entity.pdbx_description
1 polymer ?
#
loop_
_entity_poly.entity_id
_entity_poly.type
_entity_poly.pdbx_seq_one_letter_code
_entity_poly.pdbx_strand_id
1 'polypeptide(L)'
;QNIDYIFHLAALKHVPVCEDQPYEALKTNVIGTQNVIEAAIECKVKKVIYISTDKAANPSNFYGMTKAIGEKLIIYANMLLDSETSFVCIRGGNVLGTSESVIHLFMRQIREKNQINITDRRMTRFFMTIQDAIKLLFKASEESKGGEIFVMAMPACKIVDIAEVLVEALDKKEVDIKEIGVRPGEKIHEILFSENERENT
;
A
#
# COMPACT_ATOMS: atom_id res chain seq x y z
N GLN A 1 -10.11 -27.37 -7.82
CA GLN A 1 -11.05 -26.65 -6.93
C GLN A 1 -11.57 -25.45 -7.70
N ASN A 2 -12.88 -25.26 -7.73
CA ASN A 2 -13.49 -24.11 -8.39
C ASN A 2 -13.31 -22.88 -7.50
N ILE A 3 -12.41 -21.98 -7.85
CA ILE A 3 -12.19 -20.69 -7.20
C ILE A 3 -12.65 -19.60 -8.16
N ASP A 4 -13.55 -18.75 -7.72
CA ASP A 4 -14.10 -17.66 -8.51
C ASP A 4 -13.30 -16.36 -8.37
N TYR A 5 -12.80 -16.07 -7.17
CA TYR A 5 -12.09 -14.81 -6.87
C TYR A 5 -10.75 -15.08 -6.18
N ILE A 6 -9.74 -14.32 -6.56
CA ILE A 6 -8.44 -14.26 -5.87
C ILE A 6 -8.22 -12.84 -5.38
N PHE A 7 -8.02 -12.68 -4.07
CA PHE A 7 -7.54 -11.45 -3.45
C PHE A 7 -6.04 -11.58 -3.21
N HIS A 8 -5.24 -10.95 -4.05
CA HIS A 8 -3.79 -11.07 -3.99
C HIS A 8 -3.20 -9.98 -3.09
N LEU A 9 -3.02 -10.31 -1.80
CA LEU A 9 -2.46 -9.43 -0.76
C LEU A 9 -1.00 -9.76 -0.42
N ALA A 10 -0.50 -10.91 -0.88
CA ALA A 10 0.85 -11.36 -0.52
C ALA A 10 1.91 -10.40 -1.07
N ALA A 11 2.68 -9.80 -0.16
CA ALA A 11 3.79 -8.92 -0.50
C ALA A 11 4.73 -8.69 0.68
N LEU A 12 6.01 -8.45 0.40
CA LEU A 12 6.89 -7.76 1.32
C LEU A 12 6.59 -6.26 1.22
N LYS A 13 6.17 -5.63 2.35
CA LYS A 13 5.66 -4.25 2.37
C LYS A 13 6.56 -3.24 3.08
N HIS A 14 7.54 -3.71 3.85
CA HIS A 14 8.41 -2.83 4.63
C HIS A 14 9.49 -2.23 3.75
N VAL A 15 9.43 -0.90 3.55
CA VAL A 15 10.37 -0.17 2.69
C VAL A 15 11.83 -0.48 3.04
N PRO A 16 12.29 -0.37 4.32
CA PRO A 16 13.68 -0.70 4.65
C PRO A 16 14.06 -2.14 4.30
N VAL A 17 13.17 -3.11 4.57
CA VAL A 17 13.44 -4.53 4.25
C VAL A 17 13.55 -4.74 2.75
N CYS A 18 12.72 -4.07 1.95
CA CYS A 18 12.79 -4.19 0.49
C CYS A 18 14.06 -3.54 -0.09
N GLU A 19 14.56 -2.45 0.52
CA GLU A 19 15.83 -1.85 0.14
C GLU A 19 17.03 -2.76 0.51
N ASP A 20 17.00 -3.36 1.69
CA ASP A 20 18.08 -4.24 2.17
C ASP A 20 18.09 -5.61 1.46
N GLN A 21 16.90 -6.11 1.06
CA GLN A 21 16.72 -7.43 0.45
C GLN A 21 15.94 -7.36 -0.86
N PRO A 22 16.46 -6.67 -1.89
CA PRO A 22 15.72 -6.40 -3.12
C PRO A 22 15.36 -7.69 -3.89
N TYR A 23 16.20 -8.72 -3.85
CA TYR A 23 15.90 -9.99 -4.51
C TYR A 23 14.69 -10.70 -3.91
N GLU A 24 14.53 -10.68 -2.58
CA GLU A 24 13.38 -11.30 -1.93
C GLU A 24 12.09 -10.48 -2.20
N ALA A 25 12.21 -9.16 -2.21
CA ALA A 25 11.11 -8.29 -2.61
C ALA A 25 10.70 -8.51 -4.08
N LEU A 26 11.67 -8.66 -4.99
CA LEU A 26 11.39 -8.98 -6.40
C LEU A 26 10.68 -10.35 -6.54
N LYS A 27 11.21 -11.39 -5.90
CA LYS A 27 10.62 -12.73 -5.96
C LYS A 27 9.18 -12.73 -5.44
N THR A 28 8.95 -12.11 -4.28
CA THR A 28 7.63 -12.12 -3.64
C THR A 28 6.65 -11.21 -4.38
N ASN A 29 7.03 -9.95 -4.63
CA ASN A 29 6.10 -8.93 -5.10
C ASN A 29 5.90 -8.97 -6.63
N VAL A 30 6.91 -9.39 -7.40
CA VAL A 30 6.85 -9.39 -8.87
C VAL A 30 6.65 -10.81 -9.40
N ILE A 31 7.59 -11.73 -9.13
CA ILE A 31 7.48 -13.11 -9.63
C ILE A 31 6.28 -13.82 -8.97
N GLY A 32 6.04 -13.59 -7.67
CA GLY A 32 4.85 -14.10 -6.99
C GLY A 32 3.55 -13.60 -7.62
N THR A 33 3.49 -12.33 -8.03
CA THR A 33 2.33 -11.77 -8.75
C THR A 33 2.17 -12.42 -10.13
N GLN A 34 3.26 -12.61 -10.87
CA GLN A 34 3.24 -13.31 -12.15
C GLN A 34 2.70 -14.73 -11.99
N ASN A 35 3.18 -15.49 -11.00
CA ASN A 35 2.70 -16.85 -10.75
C ASN A 35 1.21 -16.89 -10.42
N VAL A 36 0.69 -15.89 -9.69
CA VAL A 36 -0.75 -15.78 -9.40
C VAL A 36 -1.54 -15.50 -10.68
N ILE A 37 -1.04 -14.64 -11.57
CA ILE A 37 -1.68 -14.36 -12.87
C ILE A 37 -1.75 -15.63 -13.71
N GLU A 38 -0.64 -16.33 -13.89
CA GLU A 38 -0.54 -17.55 -14.69
C GLU A 38 -1.50 -18.63 -14.15
N ALA A 39 -1.48 -18.88 -12.84
CA ALA A 39 -2.37 -19.84 -12.21
C ALA A 39 -3.86 -19.45 -12.32
N ALA A 40 -4.17 -18.16 -12.22
CA ALA A 40 -5.55 -17.67 -12.35
C ALA A 40 -6.10 -17.89 -13.78
N ILE A 41 -5.28 -17.64 -14.79
CA ILE A 41 -5.64 -17.87 -16.20
C ILE A 41 -5.82 -19.37 -16.45
N GLU A 42 -4.86 -20.20 -16.03
CA GLU A 42 -4.91 -21.66 -16.19
C GLU A 42 -6.14 -22.28 -15.51
N CYS A 43 -6.48 -21.80 -14.33
CA CYS A 43 -7.63 -22.28 -13.54
C CYS A 43 -8.96 -21.59 -13.92
N LYS A 44 -8.98 -20.68 -14.88
CA LYS A 44 -10.16 -19.91 -15.32
C LYS A 44 -10.87 -19.20 -14.15
N VAL A 45 -10.10 -18.56 -13.30
CA VAL A 45 -10.63 -17.76 -12.18
C VAL A 45 -11.38 -16.56 -12.76
N LYS A 46 -12.57 -16.25 -12.24
CA LYS A 46 -13.39 -15.15 -12.78
C LYS A 46 -12.73 -13.79 -12.59
N LYS A 47 -12.12 -13.55 -11.42
CA LYS A 47 -11.53 -12.24 -11.12
C LYS A 47 -10.34 -12.33 -10.16
N VAL A 48 -9.30 -11.56 -10.45
CA VAL A 48 -8.13 -11.34 -9.57
C VAL A 48 -8.09 -9.89 -9.15
N ILE A 49 -8.09 -9.63 -7.85
CA ILE A 49 -7.98 -8.31 -7.25
C ILE A 49 -6.59 -8.18 -6.61
N TYR A 50 -5.76 -7.33 -7.19
CA TYR A 50 -4.41 -7.05 -6.73
C TYR A 50 -4.37 -5.85 -5.80
N ILE A 51 -3.86 -6.04 -4.58
CA ILE A 51 -3.74 -4.96 -3.61
C ILE A 51 -2.41 -4.24 -3.80
N SER A 52 -2.48 -3.00 -4.26
CA SER A 52 -1.37 -2.09 -4.45
C SER A 52 -1.34 -0.99 -3.36
N THR A 53 -0.59 0.07 -3.58
CA THR A 53 -0.26 1.09 -2.58
C THR A 53 -0.08 2.46 -3.24
N ASP A 54 -0.27 3.55 -2.48
CA ASP A 54 0.11 4.91 -2.87
C ASP A 54 1.59 5.03 -3.31
N LYS A 55 2.48 4.16 -2.79
CA LYS A 55 3.90 4.15 -3.15
C LYS A 55 4.18 3.63 -4.57
N ALA A 56 3.21 2.98 -5.22
CA ALA A 56 3.28 2.58 -6.62
C ALA A 56 3.09 3.76 -7.58
N ALA A 57 2.40 4.83 -7.14
CA ALA A 57 2.28 6.07 -7.90
C ALA A 57 3.60 6.85 -7.81
N ASN A 58 4.32 6.97 -8.94
CA ASN A 58 5.63 7.63 -9.02
C ASN A 58 6.62 7.09 -7.97
N PRO A 59 7.04 5.81 -8.04
CA PRO A 59 7.76 5.13 -6.98
C PRO A 59 9.16 5.71 -6.76
N SER A 60 9.55 5.93 -5.50
CA SER A 60 10.87 6.42 -5.06
C SER A 60 11.66 5.38 -4.28
N ASN A 61 11.10 4.20 -4.01
CA ASN A 61 11.72 3.12 -3.27
C ASN A 61 11.42 1.77 -3.93
N PHE A 62 12.22 0.76 -3.57
CA PHE A 62 12.13 -0.57 -4.20
C PHE A 62 10.76 -1.23 -3.98
N TYR A 63 10.17 -1.08 -2.77
CA TYR A 63 8.81 -1.57 -2.53
C TYR A 63 7.80 -0.96 -3.51
N GLY A 64 7.79 0.36 -3.64
CA GLY A 64 6.91 1.06 -4.59
C GLY A 64 7.16 0.62 -6.03
N MET A 65 8.43 0.44 -6.44
CA MET A 65 8.80 -0.05 -7.78
C MET A 65 8.23 -1.46 -8.02
N THR A 66 8.40 -2.39 -7.07
CA THR A 66 7.86 -3.76 -7.22
C THR A 66 6.34 -3.77 -7.31
N LYS A 67 5.66 -2.90 -6.55
CA LYS A 67 4.19 -2.77 -6.61
C LYS A 67 3.73 -2.15 -7.92
N ALA A 68 4.43 -1.14 -8.44
CA ALA A 68 4.15 -0.54 -9.75
C ALA A 68 4.34 -1.54 -10.90
N ILE A 69 5.38 -2.39 -10.84
CA ILE A 69 5.56 -3.48 -11.81
C ILE A 69 4.38 -4.45 -11.70
N GLY A 70 3.97 -4.83 -10.47
CA GLY A 70 2.82 -5.70 -10.25
C GLY A 70 1.53 -5.13 -10.86
N GLU A 71 1.24 -3.82 -10.70
CA GLU A 71 0.12 -3.16 -11.37
C GLU A 71 0.18 -3.31 -12.89
N LYS A 72 1.37 -3.09 -13.48
CA LYS A 72 1.55 -3.24 -14.94
C LYS A 72 1.33 -4.67 -15.40
N LEU A 73 1.79 -5.67 -14.64
CA LEU A 73 1.55 -7.08 -14.97
C LEU A 73 0.06 -7.43 -14.91
N ILE A 74 -0.65 -6.96 -13.89
CA ILE A 74 -2.10 -7.15 -13.73
C ILE A 74 -2.89 -6.51 -14.88
N ILE A 75 -2.57 -5.25 -15.22
CA ILE A 75 -3.23 -4.55 -16.32
C ILE A 75 -2.95 -5.24 -17.65
N TYR A 76 -1.69 -5.64 -17.89
CA TYR A 76 -1.30 -6.37 -19.10
C TYR A 76 -2.03 -7.71 -19.21
N ALA A 77 -2.13 -8.47 -18.11
CA ALA A 77 -2.85 -9.75 -18.08
C ALA A 77 -4.32 -9.60 -18.50
N ASN A 78 -4.96 -8.48 -18.14
CA ASN A 78 -6.34 -8.20 -18.56
C ASN A 78 -6.49 -7.93 -20.07
N MET A 79 -5.40 -7.60 -20.76
CA MET A 79 -5.39 -7.36 -22.21
C MET A 79 -5.19 -8.63 -23.02
N LEU A 80 -4.86 -9.76 -22.39
CA LEU A 80 -4.64 -11.03 -23.09
C LEU A 80 -5.99 -11.55 -23.61
N LEU A 81 -6.10 -11.67 -24.94
CA LEU A 81 -7.35 -11.95 -25.65
C LEU A 81 -7.99 -13.29 -25.30
N ASP A 82 -7.20 -14.27 -24.86
CA ASP A 82 -7.67 -15.63 -24.54
C ASP A 82 -8.02 -15.84 -23.06
N SER A 83 -7.96 -14.78 -22.24
CA SER A 83 -8.25 -14.88 -20.82
C SER A 83 -9.71 -14.51 -20.51
N GLU A 84 -10.45 -15.44 -19.93
CA GLU A 84 -11.78 -15.19 -19.34
C GLU A 84 -11.69 -14.54 -17.95
N THR A 85 -10.46 -14.41 -17.40
CA THR A 85 -10.18 -13.84 -16.09
C THR A 85 -10.10 -12.32 -16.15
N SER A 86 -10.85 -11.63 -15.32
CA SER A 86 -10.77 -10.17 -15.14
C SER A 86 -9.72 -9.84 -14.10
N PHE A 87 -8.83 -8.90 -14.40
CA PHE A 87 -7.76 -8.45 -13.51
C PHE A 87 -7.95 -6.99 -13.15
N VAL A 88 -7.87 -6.65 -11.86
CA VAL A 88 -8.06 -5.29 -11.35
C VAL A 88 -7.06 -4.98 -10.24
N CYS A 89 -6.62 -3.72 -10.14
CA CYS A 89 -5.79 -3.22 -9.06
C CYS A 89 -6.59 -2.36 -8.09
N ILE A 90 -6.20 -2.38 -6.81
CA ILE A 90 -6.65 -1.44 -5.80
C ILE A 90 -5.42 -0.74 -5.25
N ARG A 91 -5.40 0.59 -5.30
CA ARG A 91 -4.32 1.41 -4.73
C ARG A 91 -4.84 2.07 -3.45
N GLY A 92 -4.34 1.60 -2.31
CA GLY A 92 -4.68 2.12 -0.99
C GLY A 92 -3.57 2.95 -0.36
N GLY A 93 -3.92 3.75 0.64
CA GLY A 93 -2.99 4.43 1.53
C GLY A 93 -2.59 3.58 2.74
N ASN A 94 -2.20 4.23 3.82
CA ASN A 94 -1.84 3.56 5.06
C ASN A 94 -3.11 3.11 5.81
N VAL A 95 -3.23 1.82 6.08
CA VAL A 95 -4.35 1.30 6.88
C VAL A 95 -4.03 1.47 8.36
N LEU A 96 -4.90 2.21 9.08
CA LEU A 96 -4.75 2.48 10.51
C LEU A 96 -4.83 1.19 11.34
N GLY A 97 -3.99 1.10 12.36
CA GLY A 97 -4.04 0.01 13.35
C GLY A 97 -3.54 -1.36 12.86
N THR A 98 -2.97 -1.44 11.65
CA THR A 98 -2.33 -2.67 11.19
C THR A 98 -1.02 -2.93 11.95
N SER A 99 -0.60 -4.20 12.02
CA SER A 99 0.68 -4.58 12.63
C SER A 99 1.83 -3.77 12.03
N GLU A 100 2.74 -3.32 12.90
CA GLU A 100 3.91 -2.51 12.56
C GLU A 100 3.59 -1.14 11.90
N SER A 101 2.35 -0.65 12.07
CA SER A 101 1.99 0.70 11.64
C SER A 101 2.66 1.77 12.52
N VAL A 102 2.70 3.01 12.02
CA VAL A 102 3.29 4.15 12.72
C VAL A 102 2.71 4.35 14.13
N ILE A 103 1.43 4.05 14.33
CA ILE A 103 0.75 4.13 15.63
C ILE A 103 1.40 3.16 16.63
N HIS A 104 1.58 1.90 16.26
CA HIS A 104 2.23 0.89 17.12
C HIS A 104 3.68 1.26 17.42
N LEU A 105 4.40 1.77 16.42
CA LEU A 105 5.76 2.25 16.59
C LEU A 105 5.82 3.39 17.62
N PHE A 106 4.97 4.40 17.48
CA PHE A 106 4.93 5.54 18.39
C PHE A 106 4.51 5.13 19.80
N MET A 107 3.48 4.29 19.94
CA MET A 107 3.08 3.76 21.25
C MET A 107 4.21 3.00 21.96
N ARG A 108 4.99 2.21 21.22
CA ARG A 108 6.17 1.53 21.77
C ARG A 108 7.25 2.52 22.18
N GLN A 109 7.56 3.51 21.34
CA GLN A 109 8.56 4.53 21.62
C GLN A 109 8.19 5.38 22.85
N ILE A 110 6.91 5.75 23.01
CA ILE A 110 6.42 6.45 24.20
C ILE A 110 6.63 5.60 25.46
N ARG A 111 6.28 4.31 25.41
CA ARG A 111 6.38 3.40 26.56
C ARG A 111 7.83 3.13 26.98
N GLU A 112 8.71 2.92 26.02
CA GLU A 112 10.08 2.47 26.28
C GLU A 112 11.06 3.63 26.50
N LYS A 113 10.85 4.77 25.84
CA LYS A 113 11.86 5.84 25.76
C LYS A 113 11.33 7.22 26.14
N ASN A 114 10.04 7.35 26.39
CA ASN A 114 9.36 8.64 26.56
C ASN A 114 9.71 9.66 25.43
N GLN A 115 9.91 9.14 24.22
CA GLN A 115 10.32 9.91 23.04
C GLN A 115 9.65 9.31 21.81
N ILE A 116 9.28 10.17 20.85
CA ILE A 116 8.81 9.77 19.51
C ILE A 116 9.81 10.29 18.49
N ASN A 117 10.23 9.42 17.57
CA ASN A 117 11.05 9.81 16.44
C ASN A 117 10.17 9.94 15.19
N ILE A 118 10.06 11.14 14.65
CA ILE A 118 9.41 11.41 13.36
C ILE A 118 10.47 11.68 12.30
N THR A 119 10.15 11.40 11.05
CA THR A 119 11.08 11.59 9.94
C THR A 119 11.25 13.07 9.59
N ASP A 120 10.13 13.78 9.41
CA ASP A 120 10.07 15.21 9.06
C ASP A 120 8.68 15.73 9.48
N ARG A 121 8.63 16.93 10.09
CA ARG A 121 7.36 17.52 10.56
C ARG A 121 6.38 17.85 9.44
N ARG A 122 6.88 18.02 8.20
CA ARG A 122 6.04 18.30 7.02
C ARG A 122 5.42 17.03 6.43
N MET A 123 5.91 15.85 6.82
CA MET A 123 5.52 14.57 6.23
C MET A 123 4.04 14.30 6.40
N THR A 124 3.35 14.06 5.29
CA THR A 124 1.94 13.65 5.27
C THR A 124 1.78 12.25 4.72
N ARG A 125 0.72 11.57 5.16
CA ARG A 125 0.31 10.25 4.63
C ARG A 125 -1.19 10.22 4.47
N PHE A 126 -1.64 9.45 3.49
CA PHE A 126 -3.04 9.07 3.35
C PHE A 126 -3.37 7.96 4.32
N PHE A 127 -4.51 8.08 4.99
CA PHE A 127 -4.98 7.08 5.93
C PHE A 127 -6.37 6.60 5.61
N MET A 128 -6.59 5.32 5.86
CA MET A 128 -7.89 4.68 5.76
C MET A 128 -8.08 3.70 6.91
N THR A 129 -9.32 3.44 7.27
CA THR A 129 -9.65 2.39 8.23
C THR A 129 -9.61 1.02 7.55
N ILE A 130 -9.52 -0.05 8.34
CA ILE A 130 -9.64 -1.41 7.79
C ILE A 130 -11.02 -1.64 7.14
N GLN A 131 -12.07 -1.03 7.68
CA GLN A 131 -13.42 -1.09 7.14
C GLN A 131 -13.49 -0.43 5.75
N ASP A 132 -12.83 0.71 5.56
CA ASP A 132 -12.78 1.39 4.27
C ASP A 132 -11.96 0.60 3.25
N ALA A 133 -10.84 -0.01 3.68
CA ALA A 133 -10.06 -0.91 2.83
C ALA A 133 -10.90 -2.10 2.34
N ILE A 134 -11.67 -2.72 3.24
CA ILE A 134 -12.56 -3.84 2.92
C ILE A 134 -13.70 -3.38 1.98
N LYS A 135 -14.32 -2.21 2.23
CA LYS A 135 -15.35 -1.66 1.35
C LYS A 135 -14.81 -1.42 -0.07
N LEU A 136 -13.62 -0.82 -0.17
CA LEU A 136 -12.97 -0.59 -1.46
C LEU A 136 -12.69 -1.90 -2.20
N LEU A 137 -12.24 -2.93 -1.47
CA LEU A 137 -11.97 -4.25 -2.02
C LEU A 137 -13.24 -4.89 -2.59
N PHE A 138 -14.36 -4.88 -1.86
CA PHE A 138 -15.63 -5.41 -2.35
C PHE A 138 -16.18 -4.57 -3.50
N LYS A 139 -16.15 -3.24 -3.38
CA LYS A 139 -16.56 -2.35 -4.47
C LYS A 139 -15.80 -2.63 -5.77
N ALA A 140 -14.47 -2.74 -5.70
CA ALA A 140 -13.67 -3.07 -6.87
C ALA A 140 -14.00 -4.48 -7.41
N SER A 141 -14.27 -5.46 -6.54
CA SER A 141 -14.63 -6.81 -6.98
C SER A 141 -16.00 -6.88 -7.69
N GLU A 142 -16.93 -6.01 -7.33
CA GLU A 142 -18.28 -5.96 -7.91
C GLU A 142 -18.35 -5.08 -9.17
N GLU A 143 -17.76 -3.88 -9.14
CA GLU A 143 -17.93 -2.85 -10.17
C GLU A 143 -16.88 -2.91 -11.29
N SER A 144 -15.71 -3.56 -11.07
CA SER A 144 -14.64 -3.58 -12.07
C SER A 144 -15.00 -4.39 -13.31
N LYS A 145 -14.59 -3.86 -14.45
CA LYS A 145 -14.69 -4.52 -15.76
C LYS A 145 -13.40 -5.24 -16.16
N GLY A 146 -12.28 -4.85 -15.53
CA GLY A 146 -10.93 -5.36 -15.76
C GLY A 146 -10.00 -4.30 -16.35
N GLY A 147 -8.74 -4.30 -15.89
CA GLY A 147 -7.71 -3.36 -16.32
C GLY A 147 -7.70 -2.03 -15.56
N GLU A 148 -8.63 -1.80 -14.62
CA GLU A 148 -8.69 -0.57 -13.84
C GLU A 148 -7.77 -0.60 -12.62
N ILE A 149 -7.39 0.60 -12.16
CA ILE A 149 -6.81 0.84 -10.84
C ILE A 149 -7.83 1.63 -10.02
N PHE A 150 -8.45 0.97 -9.05
CA PHE A 150 -9.37 1.62 -8.12
C PHE A 150 -8.59 2.39 -7.05
N VAL A 151 -8.91 3.67 -6.92
CA VAL A 151 -8.33 4.57 -5.91
C VAL A 151 -9.45 5.20 -5.12
N MET A 152 -9.38 5.11 -3.79
CA MET A 152 -10.32 5.78 -2.91
C MET A 152 -9.83 7.19 -2.55
N ALA A 153 -10.71 8.17 -2.54
CA ALA A 153 -10.43 9.45 -1.93
C ALA A 153 -10.25 9.26 -0.41
N MET A 154 -9.07 9.60 0.10
CA MET A 154 -8.70 9.38 1.49
C MET A 154 -8.23 10.67 2.15
N PRO A 155 -8.52 10.87 3.45
CA PRO A 155 -7.92 11.96 4.20
C PRO A 155 -6.40 11.79 4.29
N ALA A 156 -5.69 12.91 4.26
CA ALA A 156 -4.27 12.97 4.55
C ALA A 156 -4.06 13.75 5.85
N CYS A 157 -3.16 13.29 6.70
CA CYS A 157 -2.73 14.06 7.86
C CYS A 157 -1.21 14.07 8.01
N LYS A 158 -0.69 15.00 8.78
CA LYS A 158 0.73 15.04 9.11
C LYS A 158 1.07 13.93 10.10
N ILE A 159 2.23 13.34 9.95
CA ILE A 159 2.71 12.30 10.89
C ILE A 159 2.93 12.87 12.29
N VAL A 160 3.33 14.14 12.38
CA VAL A 160 3.48 14.82 13.68
C VAL A 160 2.16 14.96 14.41
N ASP A 161 1.05 15.24 13.72
CA ASP A 161 -0.28 15.37 14.36
C ASP A 161 -0.70 14.04 15.01
N ILE A 162 -0.37 12.90 14.38
CA ILE A 162 -0.61 11.57 14.98
C ILE A 162 0.22 11.38 16.25
N ALA A 163 1.47 11.84 16.26
CA ALA A 163 2.33 11.75 17.43
C ALA A 163 1.75 12.59 18.58
N GLU A 164 1.33 13.82 18.31
CA GLU A 164 0.74 14.73 19.29
C GLU A 164 -0.56 14.18 19.90
N VAL A 165 -1.47 13.68 19.04
CA VAL A 165 -2.73 13.04 19.50
C VAL A 165 -2.45 11.80 20.37
N LEU A 166 -1.44 11.00 20.04
CA LEU A 166 -1.10 9.82 20.85
C LEU A 166 -0.51 10.21 22.22
N VAL A 167 0.29 11.27 22.27
CA VAL A 167 0.83 11.80 23.54
C VAL A 167 -0.30 12.28 24.43
N GLU A 168 -1.25 13.04 23.88
CA GLU A 168 -2.44 13.52 24.58
C GLU A 168 -3.32 12.37 25.07
N ALA A 169 -3.65 11.41 24.17
CA ALA A 169 -4.50 10.26 24.49
C ALA A 169 -3.92 9.33 25.57
N LEU A 170 -2.60 9.30 25.73
CA LEU A 170 -1.91 8.51 26.76
C LEU A 170 -1.63 9.30 28.05
N ASP A 171 -2.10 10.54 28.15
CA ASP A 171 -1.88 11.48 29.27
C ASP A 171 -0.39 11.59 29.68
N LYS A 172 0.49 11.66 28.68
CA LYS A 172 1.94 11.76 28.87
C LYS A 172 2.40 13.21 28.71
N LYS A 173 2.83 13.85 29.81
CA LYS A 173 3.16 15.29 29.83
C LYS A 173 4.56 15.66 29.30
N GLU A 174 5.48 14.71 29.18
CA GLU A 174 6.89 14.96 28.85
C GLU A 174 7.43 13.97 27.80
N VAL A 175 6.76 13.88 26.67
CA VAL A 175 7.26 13.09 25.54
C VAL A 175 7.96 14.01 24.55
N ASP A 176 9.24 13.74 24.28
CA ASP A 176 10.01 14.49 23.27
C ASP A 176 9.69 13.98 21.86
N ILE A 177 9.27 14.88 20.94
CA ILE A 177 9.04 14.56 19.53
C ILE A 177 10.25 15.04 18.73
N LYS A 178 11.16 14.10 18.43
CA LYS A 178 12.42 14.35 17.76
C LYS A 178 12.34 14.08 16.27
N GLU A 179 12.83 15.03 15.47
CA GLU A 179 13.00 14.86 14.02
C GLU A 179 14.34 14.17 13.71
N ILE A 180 14.30 13.07 12.95
CA ILE A 180 15.47 12.23 12.64
C ILE A 180 15.96 12.35 11.21
N GLY A 181 15.25 13.11 10.35
CA GLY A 181 15.57 13.26 8.94
C GLY A 181 14.91 12.22 8.03
N VAL A 182 14.80 12.56 6.74
CA VAL A 182 14.18 11.71 5.71
C VAL A 182 15.12 10.56 5.38
N ARG A 183 14.59 9.35 5.36
CA ARG A 183 15.33 8.15 4.99
C ARG A 183 15.41 8.01 3.45
N PRO A 184 16.43 7.32 2.92
CA PRO A 184 16.47 6.99 1.50
C PRO A 184 15.17 6.30 1.04
N GLY A 185 14.62 6.75 -0.08
CA GLY A 185 13.39 6.21 -0.64
C GLY A 185 12.08 6.71 0.00
N GLU A 186 12.12 7.49 1.08
CA GLU A 186 10.92 8.10 1.66
C GLU A 186 10.58 9.44 0.98
N LYS A 187 9.28 9.69 0.75
CA LYS A 187 8.75 10.97 0.27
C LYS A 187 8.17 11.76 1.43
N ILE A 188 8.26 13.08 1.36
CA ILE A 188 7.53 13.98 2.28
C ILE A 188 6.03 13.82 2.11
N HIS A 189 5.56 13.83 0.85
CA HIS A 189 4.16 13.62 0.49
C HIS A 189 4.03 12.46 -0.47
N GLU A 190 3.07 11.56 -0.24
CA GLU A 190 2.70 10.52 -1.20
C GLU A 190 1.62 11.05 -2.14
N ILE A 191 1.48 10.43 -3.30
CA ILE A 191 0.43 10.71 -4.29
C ILE A 191 -0.35 9.42 -4.57
N LEU A 192 -1.62 9.55 -4.91
CA LEU A 192 -2.49 8.40 -5.19
C LEU A 192 -2.49 8.03 -6.68
N PHE A 193 -2.24 8.99 -7.55
CA PHE A 193 -2.12 8.80 -9.00
C PHE A 193 -1.05 9.74 -9.56
N SER A 194 -0.39 9.30 -10.62
CA SER A 194 0.62 10.07 -11.35
C SER A 194 -0.04 11.11 -12.26
N GLU A 195 0.75 12.06 -12.78
CA GLU A 195 0.26 13.03 -13.76
C GLU A 195 -0.30 12.37 -15.01
N ASN A 196 0.33 11.29 -15.48
CA ASN A 196 -0.11 10.55 -16.67
C ASN A 196 -1.43 9.78 -16.45
N GLU A 197 -1.77 9.46 -15.21
CA GLU A 197 -3.04 8.80 -14.87
C GLU A 197 -4.19 9.80 -14.69
N ARG A 198 -3.86 11.09 -14.50
CA ARG A 198 -4.82 12.15 -14.20
C ARG A 198 -5.86 12.38 -15.30
N GLU A 199 -5.49 12.14 -16.55
CA GLU A 199 -6.39 12.31 -17.70
C GLU A 199 -7.45 11.20 -17.80
N ASN A 200 -7.24 10.09 -17.11
CA ASN A 200 -8.08 8.88 -17.13
C ASN A 200 -8.71 8.56 -15.76
N THR A 201 -8.75 9.55 -14.84
CA THR A 201 -9.26 9.37 -13.48
C THR A 201 -10.53 10.16 -13.21
#